data_30cfa5ff9ef96d8f0f7bd9098fb00e1b
#
_entry.id   30cfa5ff9ef96d8f0f7bd9098fb00e1b
#
_cell.length_a   1.000
_cell.length_b   1.000
_cell.length_c   1.000
_cell.angle_alpha   90.00
_cell.angle_beta   90.00
_cell.angle_gamma   90.00
#
_symmetry.space_group_name_H-M   'P 1'
#
loop_
_entity.id
_entity.type
_entity.pdbx_description
1 polymer ?
#
loop_
_entity_poly.entity_id
_entity_poly.type
_entity_poly.pdbx_seq_one_letter_code
_entity_poly.pdbx_strand_id
1 'polypeptide(L)'
;MRIVSLLPSATEVVCELGLGDSLVGVTHECDYPDFVSALPKVTRALIPQDATSLQIDSLVRESLQARKSLYALDMPEMERLRPDLIITQALCDVCAVAEADVAAAAASLPGRPKVLNLEPMSIGDVLETLATVANAAGVPAHAATAIQRLRMRINAVAERSSKVAGRPRVVVLEWLDPPFSCGHWTPELVDLAGGDEVIAKPGQPSRTIRWDEVVAARPDVLFIACCGFSVDRTLVDLPGLASRPGWADLPAVQADRVFVTDGNAYFSRPGPRLVDSLEILAHALHPAIHPPPDGPRRAGRICSRQLAEGRAALQ
;
A
#
# COMPACT_ATOMS: atom_id res chain seq x y z
N MET A 1 -0.10 23.70 -15.46
CA MET A 1 -0.64 22.36 -15.79
C MET A 1 -1.71 22.00 -14.78
N ARG A 2 -2.80 21.40 -15.18
CA ARG A 2 -3.91 20.96 -14.33
C ARG A 2 -3.88 19.43 -14.26
N ILE A 3 -3.60 18.86 -13.09
CA ILE A 3 -3.39 17.43 -12.90
C ILE A 3 -4.58 16.84 -12.14
N VAL A 4 -5.14 15.74 -12.66
CA VAL A 4 -6.07 14.88 -11.94
C VAL A 4 -5.37 13.58 -11.61
N SER A 5 -5.43 13.18 -10.34
CA SER A 5 -4.87 11.93 -9.85
C SER A 5 -5.97 10.94 -9.49
N LEU A 6 -5.96 9.77 -10.12
CA LEU A 6 -6.97 8.71 -9.92
C LEU A 6 -6.52 7.63 -8.94
N LEU A 7 -5.43 7.86 -8.18
CA LEU A 7 -4.97 6.96 -7.12
C LEU A 7 -4.15 7.71 -6.06
N PRO A 8 -4.19 7.28 -4.80
CA PRO A 8 -3.47 7.93 -3.72
C PRO A 8 -1.95 8.01 -3.93
N SER A 9 -1.32 6.94 -4.43
CA SER A 9 0.13 6.92 -4.69
C SER A 9 0.57 7.97 -5.71
N ALA A 10 -0.20 8.18 -6.80
CA ALA A 10 0.10 9.21 -7.77
C ALA A 10 -0.08 10.63 -7.19
N THR A 11 -1.07 10.83 -6.33
CA THR A 11 -1.23 12.09 -5.59
C THR A 11 0.02 12.39 -4.75
N GLU A 12 0.53 11.38 -4.05
CA GLU A 12 1.76 11.49 -3.26
C GLU A 12 3.00 11.76 -4.12
N VAL A 13 3.11 11.11 -5.30
CA VAL A 13 4.18 11.38 -6.27
C VAL A 13 4.14 12.83 -6.75
N VAL A 14 2.96 13.33 -7.11
CA VAL A 14 2.79 14.74 -7.55
C VAL A 14 3.19 15.72 -6.43
N CYS A 15 2.77 15.43 -5.18
CA CYS A 15 3.13 16.27 -4.03
C CYS A 15 4.64 16.20 -3.72
N GLU A 16 5.25 15.00 -3.80
CA GLU A 16 6.69 14.79 -3.60
C GLU A 16 7.56 15.58 -4.60
N LEU A 17 7.04 15.75 -5.81
CA LEU A 17 7.65 16.57 -6.87
C LEU A 17 7.42 18.08 -6.71
N GLY A 18 6.73 18.52 -5.63
CA GLY A 18 6.41 19.93 -5.41
C GLY A 18 5.33 20.47 -6.35
N LEU A 19 4.51 19.59 -6.94
CA LEU A 19 3.44 19.93 -7.86
C LEU A 19 2.05 19.94 -7.22
N GLY A 20 1.97 20.01 -5.89
CA GLY A 20 0.69 19.97 -5.15
C GLY A 20 -0.32 21.01 -5.63
N ASP A 21 0.14 22.24 -5.94
CA ASP A 21 -0.70 23.33 -6.47
C ASP A 21 -1.25 23.05 -7.89
N SER A 22 -0.70 22.07 -8.59
CA SER A 22 -1.17 21.64 -9.90
C SER A 22 -2.30 20.61 -9.81
N LEU A 23 -2.50 19.98 -8.64
CA LEU A 23 -3.60 19.05 -8.41
C LEU A 23 -4.94 19.80 -8.38
N VAL A 24 -5.81 19.48 -9.33
CA VAL A 24 -7.15 20.08 -9.43
C VAL A 24 -8.26 19.12 -9.05
N GLY A 25 -7.98 17.82 -9.01
CA GLY A 25 -8.90 16.77 -8.59
C GLY A 25 -8.17 15.50 -8.21
N VAL A 26 -8.74 14.76 -7.27
CA VAL A 26 -8.14 13.53 -6.72
C VAL A 26 -9.23 12.46 -6.49
N THR A 27 -8.82 11.20 -6.29
CA THR A 27 -9.77 10.15 -5.89
C THR A 27 -10.31 10.39 -4.48
N HIS A 28 -11.47 9.78 -4.18
CA HIS A 28 -12.08 9.83 -2.84
C HIS A 28 -11.18 9.21 -1.75
N GLU A 29 -10.22 8.36 -2.12
CA GLU A 29 -9.27 7.69 -1.21
C GLU A 29 -8.02 8.54 -0.90
N CYS A 30 -7.83 9.69 -1.58
CA CYS A 30 -6.67 10.54 -1.34
C CYS A 30 -6.84 11.31 -0.03
N ASP A 31 -5.93 11.07 0.91
CA ASP A 31 -5.92 11.59 2.28
C ASP A 31 -4.56 12.19 2.68
N TYR A 32 -3.53 12.06 1.84
CA TYR A 32 -2.19 12.54 2.14
C TYR A 32 -1.54 13.23 0.93
N PRO A 33 -0.83 14.38 1.16
CA PRO A 33 -0.81 15.20 2.38
C PRO A 33 -2.18 15.77 2.76
N ASP A 34 -2.36 16.23 4.00
CA ASP A 34 -3.67 16.60 4.57
C ASP A 34 -4.52 17.54 3.68
N PHE A 35 -3.86 18.49 2.98
CA PHE A 35 -4.56 19.46 2.13
C PHE A 35 -5.32 18.83 0.95
N VAL A 36 -4.91 17.62 0.48
CA VAL A 36 -5.58 16.97 -0.65
C VAL A 36 -6.99 16.50 -0.30
N SER A 37 -7.30 16.37 1.00
CA SER A 37 -8.64 16.03 1.47
C SER A 37 -9.67 17.08 1.07
N ALA A 38 -9.26 18.35 0.95
CA ALA A 38 -10.10 19.46 0.53
C ALA A 38 -10.27 19.60 -0.99
N LEU A 39 -9.50 18.85 -1.79
CA LEU A 39 -9.59 18.90 -3.25
C LEU A 39 -10.85 18.18 -3.77
N PRO A 40 -11.36 18.60 -4.93
CA PRO A 40 -12.48 17.96 -5.60
C PRO A 40 -12.25 16.44 -5.77
N LYS A 41 -13.26 15.64 -5.41
CA LYS A 41 -13.21 14.18 -5.57
C LYS A 41 -13.83 13.81 -6.92
N VAL A 42 -13.04 13.14 -7.77
CA VAL A 42 -13.45 12.76 -9.13
C VAL A 42 -13.81 11.27 -9.26
N THR A 43 -13.81 10.55 -8.13
CA THR A 43 -14.21 9.14 -8.09
C THR A 43 -15.08 8.86 -6.89
N ARG A 44 -15.82 7.73 -6.96
CA ARG A 44 -16.55 7.17 -5.82
C ARG A 44 -16.44 5.65 -5.83
N ALA A 45 -16.41 5.03 -4.64
CA ALA A 45 -16.49 3.58 -4.49
C ALA A 45 -17.90 3.07 -4.86
N LEU A 46 -17.95 1.89 -5.44
CA LEU A 46 -19.18 1.14 -5.70
C LEU A 46 -19.40 0.01 -4.69
N ILE A 47 -18.39 -0.27 -3.85
CA ILE A 47 -18.46 -1.25 -2.75
C ILE A 47 -18.83 -0.53 -1.45
N PRO A 48 -19.73 -1.10 -0.60
CA PRO A 48 -20.05 -0.55 0.71
C PRO A 48 -18.81 -0.49 1.63
N GLN A 49 -18.61 0.63 2.32
CA GLN A 49 -17.46 0.84 3.20
C GLN A 49 -17.56 0.09 4.54
N ASP A 50 -18.75 -0.32 4.95
CA ASP A 50 -19.06 -1.04 6.19
C ASP A 50 -19.05 -2.57 6.04
N ALA A 51 -18.70 -3.08 4.85
CA ALA A 51 -18.63 -4.51 4.58
C ALA A 51 -17.48 -5.19 5.36
N THR A 52 -17.69 -6.45 5.76
CA THR A 52 -16.63 -7.29 6.35
C THR A 52 -15.57 -7.66 5.31
N SER A 53 -14.36 -8.07 5.74
CA SER A 53 -13.28 -8.50 4.83
C SER A 53 -13.72 -9.60 3.88
N LEU A 54 -14.49 -10.58 4.37
CA LEU A 54 -15.04 -11.66 3.54
C LEU A 54 -16.06 -11.14 2.51
N GLN A 55 -16.91 -10.19 2.90
CA GLN A 55 -17.88 -9.57 1.99
C GLN A 55 -17.20 -8.73 0.91
N ILE A 56 -16.17 -7.97 1.30
CA ILE A 56 -15.38 -7.19 0.34
C ILE A 56 -14.72 -8.13 -0.68
N ASP A 57 -14.05 -9.19 -0.24
CA ASP A 57 -13.42 -10.18 -1.13
C ASP A 57 -14.45 -10.80 -2.10
N SER A 58 -15.64 -11.17 -1.61
CA SER A 58 -16.71 -11.74 -2.44
C SER A 58 -17.18 -10.73 -3.49
N LEU A 59 -17.46 -9.47 -3.10
CA LEU A 59 -17.92 -8.41 -4.00
C LEU A 59 -16.87 -8.05 -5.06
N VAL A 60 -15.59 -8.03 -4.66
CA VAL A 60 -14.46 -7.83 -5.58
C VAL A 60 -14.41 -8.95 -6.61
N ARG A 61 -14.45 -10.21 -6.19
CA ARG A 61 -14.43 -11.37 -7.11
C ARG A 61 -15.61 -11.38 -8.07
N GLU A 62 -16.81 -11.10 -7.58
CA GLU A 62 -18.02 -11.01 -8.40
C GLU A 62 -17.91 -9.88 -9.45
N SER A 63 -17.39 -8.71 -9.04
CA SER A 63 -17.20 -7.58 -9.94
C SER A 63 -16.17 -7.88 -11.02
N LEU A 64 -15.03 -8.49 -10.66
CA LEU A 64 -14.00 -8.90 -11.62
C LEU A 64 -14.52 -9.94 -12.61
N GLN A 65 -15.26 -10.96 -12.15
CA GLN A 65 -15.89 -11.96 -13.03
C GLN A 65 -16.90 -11.34 -13.98
N ALA A 66 -17.66 -10.36 -13.50
CA ALA A 66 -18.63 -9.62 -14.31
C ALA A 66 -18.02 -8.51 -15.18
N ARG A 67 -16.69 -8.31 -15.12
CA ARG A 67 -15.97 -7.19 -15.75
C ARG A 67 -16.56 -5.82 -15.41
N LYS A 68 -16.98 -5.65 -14.15
CA LYS A 68 -17.52 -4.39 -13.63
C LYS A 68 -16.44 -3.64 -12.87
N SER A 69 -16.40 -2.34 -13.05
CA SER A 69 -15.52 -1.46 -12.27
C SER A 69 -15.94 -1.42 -10.81
N LEU A 70 -14.96 -1.31 -9.91
CA LEU A 70 -15.18 -1.10 -8.47
C LEU A 70 -15.34 0.37 -8.11
N TYR A 71 -15.00 1.24 -9.04
CA TYR A 71 -15.03 2.70 -8.90
C TYR A 71 -15.74 3.33 -10.09
N ALA A 72 -16.42 4.44 -9.84
CA ALA A 72 -17.01 5.26 -10.89
C ALA A 72 -16.34 6.63 -10.97
N LEU A 73 -16.12 7.13 -12.20
CA LEU A 73 -15.67 8.50 -12.46
C LEU A 73 -16.84 9.48 -12.35
N ASP A 74 -16.58 10.64 -11.78
CA ASP A 74 -17.50 11.79 -11.82
C ASP A 74 -17.19 12.63 -13.07
N MET A 75 -17.82 12.28 -14.19
CA MET A 75 -17.56 12.94 -15.46
C MET A 75 -17.91 14.43 -15.48
N PRO A 76 -19.07 14.89 -14.90
CA PRO A 76 -19.34 16.32 -14.75
C PRO A 76 -18.22 17.07 -14.04
N GLU A 77 -17.67 16.52 -12.95
CA GLU A 77 -16.57 17.14 -12.22
C GLU A 77 -15.26 17.13 -13.05
N MET A 78 -14.96 16.04 -13.74
CA MET A 78 -13.82 15.96 -14.66
C MET A 78 -13.89 17.01 -15.76
N GLU A 79 -15.06 17.23 -16.37
CA GLU A 79 -15.28 18.28 -17.38
C GLU A 79 -15.09 19.69 -16.81
N ARG A 80 -15.59 19.95 -15.59
CA ARG A 80 -15.42 21.23 -14.89
C ARG A 80 -13.95 21.51 -14.59
N LEU A 81 -13.20 20.49 -14.19
CA LEU A 81 -11.79 20.62 -13.82
C LEU A 81 -10.86 20.81 -15.02
N ARG A 82 -11.24 20.41 -16.22
CA ARG A 82 -10.43 20.55 -17.45
C ARG A 82 -8.97 20.14 -17.24
N PRO A 83 -8.67 18.88 -16.92
CA PRO A 83 -7.30 18.44 -16.71
C PRO A 83 -6.47 18.52 -18.00
N ASP A 84 -5.17 18.79 -17.86
CA ASP A 84 -4.17 18.62 -18.91
C ASP A 84 -3.54 17.21 -18.85
N LEU A 85 -3.45 16.66 -17.63
CA LEU A 85 -2.85 15.37 -17.32
C LEU A 85 -3.74 14.59 -16.34
N ILE A 86 -4.02 13.34 -16.67
CA ILE A 86 -4.68 12.36 -15.79
C ILE A 86 -3.66 11.27 -15.47
N ILE A 87 -3.44 11.01 -14.18
CA ILE A 87 -2.53 9.95 -13.74
C ILE A 87 -3.36 8.81 -13.15
N THR A 88 -3.13 7.60 -13.66
CA THR A 88 -3.83 6.37 -13.27
C THR A 88 -2.87 5.19 -13.17
N GLN A 89 -3.39 4.00 -12.88
CA GLN A 89 -2.64 2.75 -12.94
C GLN A 89 -3.49 1.65 -13.58
N ALA A 90 -2.82 0.65 -14.20
CA ALA A 90 -3.42 -0.59 -14.68
C ALA A 90 -2.89 -1.82 -13.91
N LEU A 91 -2.16 -1.60 -12.81
CA LEU A 91 -1.51 -2.66 -12.02
C LEU A 91 -2.50 -3.67 -11.41
N CYS A 92 -3.68 -3.20 -11.05
CA CYS A 92 -4.68 -4.00 -10.36
C CYS A 92 -6.07 -3.49 -10.69
N ASP A 93 -6.93 -4.35 -11.21
CA ASP A 93 -8.34 -4.03 -11.50
C ASP A 93 -9.16 -3.73 -10.22
N VAL A 94 -8.57 -3.94 -9.05
CA VAL A 94 -9.22 -3.76 -7.75
C VAL A 94 -8.92 -2.39 -7.13
N CYS A 95 -7.74 -1.80 -7.44
CA CYS A 95 -7.22 -0.65 -6.68
C CYS A 95 -7.44 0.70 -7.37
N ALA A 96 -7.93 0.73 -8.60
CA ALA A 96 -8.16 1.96 -9.37
C ALA A 96 -9.32 1.80 -10.34
N VAL A 97 -9.71 2.91 -10.98
CA VAL A 97 -10.64 2.89 -12.13
C VAL A 97 -10.01 2.11 -13.27
N ALA A 98 -10.78 1.25 -13.93
CA ALA A 98 -10.28 0.45 -15.04
C ALA A 98 -9.67 1.34 -16.15
N GLU A 99 -8.52 0.93 -16.69
CA GLU A 99 -7.78 1.71 -17.70
C GLU A 99 -8.64 2.08 -18.91
N ALA A 100 -9.46 1.15 -19.38
CA ALA A 100 -10.36 1.38 -20.51
C ALA A 100 -11.39 2.49 -20.23
N ASP A 101 -11.91 2.57 -18.99
CA ASP A 101 -12.83 3.61 -18.57
C ASP A 101 -12.15 4.98 -18.51
N VAL A 102 -10.89 5.01 -18.02
CA VAL A 102 -10.08 6.23 -17.98
C VAL A 102 -9.75 6.72 -19.39
N ALA A 103 -9.36 5.81 -20.29
CA ALA A 103 -9.06 6.16 -21.69
C ALA A 103 -10.30 6.69 -22.42
N ALA A 104 -11.47 6.07 -22.23
CA ALA A 104 -12.74 6.53 -22.80
C ALA A 104 -13.13 7.91 -22.23
N ALA A 105 -12.98 8.10 -20.91
CA ALA A 105 -13.23 9.38 -20.28
C ALA A 105 -12.33 10.48 -20.84
N ALA A 106 -11.02 10.26 -20.92
CA ALA A 106 -10.06 11.21 -21.44
C ALA A 106 -10.35 11.59 -22.90
N ALA A 107 -10.77 10.64 -23.73
CA ALA A 107 -11.14 10.88 -25.12
C ALA A 107 -12.38 11.78 -25.27
N SER A 108 -13.33 11.71 -24.30
CA SER A 108 -14.56 12.50 -24.29
C SER A 108 -14.39 13.91 -23.69
N LEU A 109 -13.35 14.12 -22.87
CA LEU A 109 -13.11 15.39 -22.19
C LEU A 109 -12.64 16.49 -23.15
N PRO A 110 -13.05 17.77 -22.92
CA PRO A 110 -12.51 18.90 -23.64
C PRO A 110 -10.99 19.00 -23.45
N GLY A 111 -10.24 19.25 -24.54
CA GLY A 111 -8.78 19.36 -24.49
C GLY A 111 -8.04 18.03 -24.61
N ARG A 112 -8.72 16.91 -24.50
CA ARG A 112 -8.14 15.55 -24.59
C ARG A 112 -6.89 15.42 -23.73
N PRO A 113 -7.04 15.38 -22.39
CA PRO A 113 -5.91 15.33 -21.48
C PRO A 113 -5.02 14.11 -21.77
N LYS A 114 -3.71 14.28 -21.53
CA LYS A 114 -2.80 13.14 -21.57
C LYS A 114 -3.11 12.20 -20.43
N VAL A 115 -3.18 10.90 -20.71
CA VAL A 115 -3.28 9.85 -19.69
C VAL A 115 -1.89 9.28 -19.44
N LEU A 116 -1.50 9.18 -18.18
CA LEU A 116 -0.27 8.56 -17.72
C LEU A 116 -0.60 7.37 -16.85
N ASN A 117 -0.20 6.19 -17.28
CA ASN A 117 -0.38 4.95 -16.54
C ASN A 117 0.90 4.60 -15.77
N LEU A 118 0.76 4.23 -14.47
CA LEU A 118 1.87 3.88 -13.59
C LEU A 118 1.68 2.43 -13.12
N GLU A 119 2.69 1.57 -13.34
CA GLU A 119 2.62 0.14 -13.02
C GLU A 119 3.86 -0.34 -12.27
N PRO A 120 4.20 0.23 -11.11
CA PRO A 120 5.38 -0.19 -10.38
C PRO A 120 5.19 -1.55 -9.72
N MET A 121 6.16 -2.45 -9.88
CA MET A 121 6.18 -3.79 -9.28
C MET A 121 7.27 -3.93 -8.20
N SER A 122 8.21 -3.00 -8.13
CA SER A 122 9.35 -2.97 -7.21
C SER A 122 9.53 -1.57 -6.63
N ILE A 123 10.38 -1.44 -5.60
CA ILE A 123 10.73 -0.11 -5.05
C ILE A 123 11.53 0.71 -6.09
N GLY A 124 12.28 0.04 -6.96
CA GLY A 124 12.96 0.67 -8.08
C GLY A 124 11.99 1.33 -9.04
N ASP A 125 10.94 0.61 -9.44
CA ASP A 125 9.89 1.13 -10.33
C ASP A 125 9.14 2.30 -9.69
N VAL A 126 8.91 2.28 -8.36
CA VAL A 126 8.29 3.42 -7.65
C VAL A 126 9.16 4.67 -7.78
N LEU A 127 10.48 4.55 -7.69
CA LEU A 127 11.36 5.67 -7.91
C LEU A 127 11.32 6.16 -9.38
N GLU A 128 11.13 5.26 -10.34
CA GLU A 128 10.97 5.62 -11.75
C GLU A 128 9.63 6.33 -12.02
N THR A 129 8.57 6.05 -11.26
CA THR A 129 7.30 6.79 -11.40
C THR A 129 7.48 8.28 -11.13
N LEU A 130 8.37 8.69 -10.19
CA LEU A 130 8.67 10.11 -9.97
C LEU A 130 9.27 10.75 -11.23
N ALA A 131 10.22 10.08 -11.90
CA ALA A 131 10.83 10.58 -13.12
C ALA A 131 9.79 10.66 -14.26
N THR A 132 8.93 9.65 -14.37
CA THR A 132 7.89 9.58 -15.39
C THR A 132 6.87 10.73 -15.23
N VAL A 133 6.38 10.96 -14.01
CA VAL A 133 5.45 12.07 -13.71
C VAL A 133 6.13 13.42 -13.91
N ALA A 134 7.36 13.59 -13.41
CA ALA A 134 8.11 14.84 -13.57
C ALA A 134 8.36 15.20 -15.04
N ASN A 135 8.70 14.21 -15.87
CA ASN A 135 8.86 14.41 -17.32
C ASN A 135 7.53 14.80 -17.98
N ALA A 136 6.44 14.12 -17.62
CA ALA A 136 5.10 14.43 -18.14
C ALA A 136 4.65 15.85 -17.73
N ALA A 137 5.05 16.30 -16.54
CA ALA A 137 4.75 17.63 -16.00
C ALA A 137 5.74 18.72 -16.43
N GLY A 138 6.82 18.38 -17.13
CA GLY A 138 7.84 19.35 -17.60
C GLY A 138 8.80 19.84 -16.53
N VAL A 139 8.98 19.08 -15.44
CA VAL A 139 9.85 19.42 -14.29
C VAL A 139 10.86 18.31 -13.95
N PRO A 140 11.64 17.78 -14.90
CA PRO A 140 12.49 16.61 -14.68
C PRO A 140 13.53 16.78 -13.55
N ALA A 141 13.98 18.00 -13.29
CA ALA A 141 14.95 18.29 -12.24
C ALA A 141 14.41 18.00 -10.84
N HIS A 142 13.11 18.15 -10.60
CA HIS A 142 12.48 17.86 -9.30
C HIS A 142 12.57 16.37 -8.96
N ALA A 143 12.43 15.49 -9.96
CA ALA A 143 12.55 14.04 -9.75
C ALA A 143 13.95 13.64 -9.27
N ALA A 144 15.01 14.22 -9.84
CA ALA A 144 16.39 13.87 -9.45
C ALA A 144 16.62 14.10 -7.96
N THR A 145 16.17 15.23 -7.42
CA THR A 145 16.30 15.59 -6.00
C THR A 145 15.46 14.64 -5.11
N ALA A 146 14.20 14.39 -5.49
CA ALA A 146 13.32 13.51 -4.73
C ALA A 146 13.84 12.07 -4.70
N ILE A 147 14.22 11.51 -5.86
CA ILE A 147 14.79 10.17 -5.98
C ILE A 147 16.07 10.02 -5.18
N GLN A 148 16.98 11.01 -5.23
CA GLN A 148 18.21 10.97 -4.46
C GLN A 148 17.94 10.91 -2.95
N ARG A 149 16.98 11.71 -2.44
CA ARG A 149 16.60 11.71 -1.03
C ARG A 149 16.01 10.36 -0.61
N LEU A 150 15.12 9.78 -1.40
CA LEU A 150 14.51 8.48 -1.11
C LEU A 150 15.55 7.35 -1.16
N ARG A 151 16.45 7.35 -2.16
CA ARG A 151 17.55 6.38 -2.25
C ARG A 151 18.49 6.43 -1.05
N MET A 152 18.81 7.62 -0.54
CA MET A 152 19.65 7.74 0.69
C MET A 152 18.99 7.06 1.89
N ARG A 153 17.67 7.20 2.07
CA ARG A 153 16.93 6.54 3.15
C ARG A 153 16.91 5.02 2.97
N ILE A 154 16.63 4.53 1.76
CA ILE A 154 16.65 3.10 1.43
C ILE A 154 18.04 2.51 1.73
N ASN A 155 19.09 3.13 1.23
CA ASN A 155 20.46 2.67 1.42
C ASN A 155 20.86 2.66 2.91
N ALA A 156 20.42 3.66 3.69
CA ALA A 156 20.68 3.72 5.12
C ALA A 156 20.03 2.56 5.89
N VAL A 157 18.82 2.13 5.48
CA VAL A 157 18.19 0.93 6.04
C VAL A 157 18.96 -0.32 5.62
N ALA A 158 19.21 -0.51 4.33
CA ALA A 158 19.89 -1.70 3.80
C ALA A 158 21.30 -1.86 4.41
N GLU A 159 22.06 -0.78 4.58
CA GLU A 159 23.38 -0.81 5.21
C GLU A 159 23.34 -1.25 6.68
N ARG A 160 22.34 -0.79 7.45
CA ARG A 160 22.17 -1.26 8.84
C ARG A 160 21.76 -2.73 8.86
N SER A 161 20.78 -3.11 8.02
CA SER A 161 20.27 -4.48 7.92
C SER A 161 21.34 -5.49 7.50
N SER A 162 22.32 -5.08 6.68
CA SER A 162 23.43 -5.97 6.28
C SER A 162 24.33 -6.40 7.43
N LYS A 163 24.25 -5.74 8.58
CA LYS A 163 25.07 -6.00 9.78
C LYS A 163 24.36 -6.92 10.80
N VAL A 164 23.13 -7.37 10.52
CA VAL A 164 22.41 -8.27 11.44
C VAL A 164 23.01 -9.67 11.42
N ALA A 165 23.12 -10.30 12.59
CA ALA A 165 23.66 -11.65 12.72
C ALA A 165 22.71 -12.76 12.25
N GLY A 166 21.44 -12.47 12.10
CA GLY A 166 20.42 -13.43 11.68
C GLY A 166 19.23 -12.73 11.04
N ARG A 167 18.66 -13.35 10.01
CA ARG A 167 17.49 -12.85 9.29
C ARG A 167 16.27 -13.63 9.77
N PRO A 168 15.27 -12.98 10.40
CA PRO A 168 14.06 -13.66 10.82
C PRO A 168 13.25 -14.09 9.59
N ARG A 169 12.60 -15.24 9.70
CA ARG A 169 11.57 -15.70 8.76
C ARG A 169 10.34 -14.83 8.94
N VAL A 170 9.92 -14.14 7.91
CA VAL A 170 8.82 -13.19 7.93
C VAL A 170 7.69 -13.70 7.03
N VAL A 171 6.46 -13.59 7.51
CA VAL A 171 5.26 -13.64 6.66
C VAL A 171 4.56 -12.31 6.78
N VAL A 172 4.30 -11.67 5.63
CA VAL A 172 3.49 -10.46 5.56
C VAL A 172 2.11 -10.81 5.01
N LEU A 173 1.05 -10.44 5.73
CA LEU A 173 -0.33 -10.62 5.28
C LEU A 173 -0.93 -9.28 4.86
N GLU A 174 -1.47 -9.23 3.64
CA GLU A 174 -2.17 -8.06 3.09
C GLU A 174 -3.70 -8.16 3.23
N TRP A 175 -4.22 -9.31 3.68
CA TRP A 175 -5.63 -9.55 3.99
C TRP A 175 -5.76 -10.72 4.95
N LEU A 176 -6.83 -10.76 5.75
CA LEU A 176 -6.98 -11.77 6.82
C LEU A 176 -8.05 -12.82 6.55
N ASP A 177 -9.10 -12.51 5.79
CA ASP A 177 -10.16 -13.46 5.49
C ASP A 177 -10.72 -13.28 4.07
N PRO A 178 -10.39 -14.19 3.12
CA PRO A 178 -9.36 -15.24 3.23
C PRO A 178 -7.95 -14.63 3.37
N PRO A 179 -6.96 -15.36 3.94
CA PRO A 179 -5.60 -14.81 4.03
C PRO A 179 -4.98 -14.56 2.64
N PHE A 180 -4.34 -13.39 2.48
CA PHE A 180 -3.51 -13.07 1.30
C PHE A 180 -2.07 -12.86 1.73
N SER A 181 -1.14 -13.44 0.99
CA SER A 181 0.28 -13.10 1.09
C SER A 181 0.50 -11.68 0.56
N CYS A 182 1.59 -11.08 0.99
CA CYS A 182 2.07 -9.87 0.31
C CYS A 182 2.52 -10.16 -1.14
N GLY A 183 2.75 -9.10 -1.88
CA GLY A 183 3.22 -9.17 -3.26
C GLY A 183 3.99 -7.93 -3.68
N HIS A 184 4.24 -7.82 -5.01
CA HIS A 184 4.86 -6.67 -5.66
C HIS A 184 6.19 -6.28 -5.00
N TRP A 185 6.25 -5.10 -4.37
CA TRP A 185 7.40 -4.51 -3.68
C TRP A 185 7.62 -5.03 -2.25
N THR A 186 6.56 -5.54 -1.58
CA THR A 186 6.65 -5.87 -0.14
C THR A 186 7.69 -6.93 0.20
N PRO A 187 7.87 -8.05 -0.56
CA PRO A 187 8.95 -8.99 -0.29
C PRO A 187 10.36 -8.37 -0.44
N GLU A 188 10.53 -7.40 -1.35
CA GLU A 188 11.78 -6.65 -1.49
C GLU A 188 12.01 -5.75 -0.25
N LEU A 189 10.94 -5.12 0.29
CA LEU A 189 11.05 -4.35 1.54
C LEU A 189 11.47 -5.23 2.71
N VAL A 190 10.96 -6.48 2.79
CA VAL A 190 11.39 -7.45 3.83
C VAL A 190 12.87 -7.78 3.70
N ASP A 191 13.36 -8.00 2.49
CA ASP A 191 14.78 -8.28 2.23
C ASP A 191 15.67 -7.09 2.64
N LEU A 192 15.34 -5.87 2.20
CA LEU A 192 16.06 -4.64 2.56
C LEU A 192 16.03 -4.36 4.07
N ALA A 193 14.94 -4.72 4.74
CA ALA A 193 14.80 -4.62 6.19
C ALA A 193 15.58 -5.68 6.99
N GLY A 194 16.22 -6.64 6.32
CA GLY A 194 17.00 -7.70 6.94
C GLY A 194 16.17 -8.90 7.41
N GLY A 195 15.03 -9.18 6.79
CA GLY A 195 14.20 -10.37 6.99
C GLY A 195 14.16 -11.27 5.75
N ASP A 196 13.66 -12.48 5.89
CA ASP A 196 13.42 -13.42 4.81
C ASP A 196 11.90 -13.64 4.66
N GLU A 197 11.27 -13.06 3.61
CA GLU A 197 9.87 -13.37 3.29
C GLU A 197 9.79 -14.82 2.77
N VAL A 198 8.99 -15.65 3.47
CA VAL A 198 9.04 -17.10 3.26
C VAL A 198 7.88 -17.67 2.45
N ILE A 199 6.90 -16.86 2.04
CA ILE A 199 5.74 -17.29 1.23
C ILE A 199 5.69 -16.55 -0.10
N ALA A 200 5.89 -15.23 -0.09
CA ALA A 200 5.81 -14.37 -1.26
C ALA A 200 7.16 -14.20 -1.95
N LYS A 201 7.13 -13.67 -3.19
CA LYS A 201 8.34 -13.40 -3.97
C LYS A 201 8.30 -11.98 -4.53
N PRO A 202 9.45 -11.28 -4.57
CA PRO A 202 9.53 -9.94 -5.17
C PRO A 202 8.98 -9.91 -6.61
N GLY A 203 8.27 -8.83 -6.94
CA GLY A 203 7.75 -8.60 -8.29
C GLY A 203 6.59 -9.54 -8.71
N GLN A 204 6.08 -10.36 -7.81
CA GLN A 204 4.92 -11.20 -8.07
C GLN A 204 3.67 -10.61 -7.41
N PRO A 205 2.48 -10.76 -8.01
CA PRO A 205 1.24 -10.31 -7.38
C PRO A 205 0.98 -11.01 -6.04
N SER A 206 0.29 -10.32 -5.14
CA SER A 206 -0.30 -10.92 -3.95
C SER A 206 -1.27 -12.03 -4.34
N ARG A 207 -1.36 -13.06 -3.53
CA ARG A 207 -2.27 -14.19 -3.77
C ARG A 207 -3.01 -14.63 -2.53
N THR A 208 -4.20 -15.18 -2.72
CA THR A 208 -4.87 -15.94 -1.67
C THR A 208 -3.99 -17.12 -1.27
N ILE A 209 -3.80 -17.32 0.03
CA ILE A 209 -3.08 -18.46 0.59
C ILE A 209 -3.97 -19.23 1.55
N ARG A 210 -3.63 -20.50 1.77
CA ARG A 210 -4.28 -21.27 2.83
C ARG A 210 -3.56 -20.99 4.15
N TRP A 211 -4.32 -21.01 5.24
CA TRP A 211 -3.74 -20.77 6.56
C TRP A 211 -2.67 -21.80 6.94
N ASP A 212 -2.82 -23.06 6.50
CA ASP A 212 -1.82 -24.10 6.73
C ASP A 212 -0.46 -23.80 6.05
N GLU A 213 -0.42 -23.01 4.98
CA GLU A 213 0.84 -22.50 4.39
C GLU A 213 1.59 -21.58 5.37
N VAL A 214 0.85 -20.72 6.09
CA VAL A 214 1.43 -19.83 7.13
C VAL A 214 1.96 -20.67 8.29
N VAL A 215 1.17 -21.66 8.75
CA VAL A 215 1.58 -22.57 9.83
C VAL A 215 2.82 -23.36 9.44
N ALA A 216 2.86 -23.91 8.23
CA ALA A 216 4.02 -24.68 7.71
C ALA A 216 5.27 -23.80 7.53
N ALA A 217 5.08 -22.53 7.17
CA ALA A 217 6.17 -21.56 7.03
C ALA A 217 6.85 -21.24 8.38
N ARG A 218 6.20 -21.46 9.52
CA ARG A 218 6.74 -21.21 10.87
C ARG A 218 7.47 -19.85 10.98
N PRO A 219 6.77 -18.74 10.73
CA PRO A 219 7.42 -17.42 10.73
C PRO A 219 7.92 -17.05 12.14
N ASP A 220 9.10 -16.41 12.22
CA ASP A 220 9.60 -15.76 13.43
C ASP A 220 8.92 -14.41 13.65
N VAL A 221 8.40 -13.82 12.58
CA VAL A 221 7.64 -12.57 12.60
C VAL A 221 6.42 -12.71 11.68
N LEU A 222 5.25 -12.36 12.21
CA LEU A 222 4.02 -12.18 11.43
C LEU A 222 3.73 -10.68 11.36
N PHE A 223 3.76 -10.12 10.16
CA PHE A 223 3.52 -8.71 9.91
C PHE A 223 2.21 -8.53 9.15
N ILE A 224 1.31 -7.70 9.63
CA ILE A 224 -0.05 -7.52 9.11
C ILE A 224 -0.19 -6.08 8.61
N ALA A 225 -0.45 -5.92 7.32
CA ALA A 225 -0.62 -4.65 6.63
C ALA A 225 -1.78 -4.78 5.63
N CYS A 226 -3.02 -4.85 6.13
CA CYS A 226 -4.20 -5.11 5.31
C CYS A 226 -4.43 -3.99 4.29
N CYS A 227 -4.59 -4.36 3.03
CA CYS A 227 -4.81 -3.43 1.93
C CYS A 227 -6.07 -2.58 2.16
N GLY A 228 -5.92 -1.26 2.07
CA GLY A 228 -7.01 -0.31 2.28
C GLY A 228 -7.48 -0.16 3.73
N PHE A 229 -6.87 -0.84 4.71
CA PHE A 229 -7.30 -0.80 6.10
C PHE A 229 -6.35 -0.01 7.00
N SER A 230 -6.95 0.81 7.86
CA SER A 230 -6.26 1.36 9.03
C SER A 230 -5.95 0.26 10.05
N VAL A 231 -5.12 0.60 11.05
CA VAL A 231 -4.86 -0.28 12.18
C VAL A 231 -6.14 -0.69 12.88
N ASP A 232 -7.01 0.26 13.25
CA ASP A 232 -8.25 -0.01 13.98
C ASP A 232 -9.16 -0.95 13.20
N ARG A 233 -9.28 -0.76 11.88
CA ARG A 233 -10.07 -1.65 11.03
C ARG A 233 -9.47 -3.06 10.96
N THR A 234 -8.15 -3.18 10.88
CA THR A 234 -7.45 -4.48 10.88
C THR A 234 -7.65 -5.23 12.19
N LEU A 235 -7.65 -4.52 13.33
CA LEU A 235 -7.85 -5.11 14.66
C LEU A 235 -9.25 -5.75 14.82
N VAL A 236 -10.25 -5.30 14.08
CA VAL A 236 -11.60 -5.92 14.10
C VAL A 236 -11.57 -7.36 13.59
N ASP A 237 -10.76 -7.64 12.56
CA ASP A 237 -10.68 -8.97 11.93
C ASP A 237 -9.65 -9.90 12.60
N LEU A 238 -8.75 -9.33 13.40
CA LEU A 238 -7.65 -10.08 14.04
C LEU A 238 -8.09 -11.25 14.95
N PRO A 239 -9.17 -11.15 15.75
CA PRO A 239 -9.68 -12.28 16.52
C PRO A 239 -10.05 -13.50 15.66
N GLY A 240 -10.60 -13.27 14.46
CA GLY A 240 -10.90 -14.33 13.49
C GLY A 240 -9.64 -15.05 13.02
N LEU A 241 -8.56 -14.31 12.75
CA LEU A 241 -7.25 -14.89 12.42
C LEU A 241 -6.67 -15.67 13.62
N ALA A 242 -6.73 -15.10 14.81
CA ALA A 242 -6.19 -15.70 16.04
C ALA A 242 -6.91 -16.98 16.49
N SER A 243 -8.16 -17.19 16.04
CA SER A 243 -8.92 -18.42 16.32
C SER A 243 -8.57 -19.60 15.40
N ARG A 244 -7.73 -19.38 14.37
CA ARG A 244 -7.39 -20.43 13.41
C ARG A 244 -6.48 -21.49 14.04
N PRO A 245 -6.63 -22.78 13.64
CA PRO A 245 -5.79 -23.87 14.16
C PRO A 245 -4.30 -23.59 13.96
N GLY A 246 -3.48 -23.86 14.98
CA GLY A 246 -2.01 -23.65 14.93
C GLY A 246 -1.55 -22.22 15.18
N TRP A 247 -2.44 -21.25 15.36
CA TRP A 247 -2.06 -19.87 15.67
C TRP A 247 -1.15 -19.77 16.90
N ALA A 248 -1.55 -20.38 18.01
CA ALA A 248 -0.80 -20.32 19.27
C ALA A 248 0.59 -21.01 19.18
N ASP A 249 0.78 -21.90 18.21
CA ASP A 249 2.03 -22.63 17.99
C ASP A 249 3.01 -21.92 17.06
N LEU A 250 2.61 -20.81 16.44
CA LEU A 250 3.48 -20.01 15.59
C LEU A 250 4.64 -19.41 16.42
N PRO A 251 5.90 -19.53 15.99
CA PRO A 251 7.04 -18.88 16.64
C PRO A 251 6.82 -17.38 16.85
N ALA A 252 6.25 -16.70 15.87
CA ALA A 252 5.90 -15.27 15.94
C ALA A 252 4.95 -14.95 17.10
N VAL A 253 3.93 -15.80 17.33
CA VAL A 253 2.95 -15.61 18.41
C VAL A 253 3.58 -15.91 19.78
N GLN A 254 4.35 -17.00 19.89
CA GLN A 254 5.03 -17.37 21.12
C GLN A 254 6.08 -16.34 21.57
N ALA A 255 6.70 -15.65 20.62
CA ALA A 255 7.72 -14.62 20.87
C ALA A 255 7.14 -13.19 20.95
N ASP A 256 5.80 -13.01 20.94
CA ASP A 256 5.12 -11.71 20.84
C ASP A 256 5.65 -10.84 19.68
N ARG A 257 5.92 -11.48 18.52
CA ARG A 257 6.41 -10.80 17.29
C ARG A 257 5.34 -10.79 16.19
N VAL A 258 4.10 -10.51 16.59
CA VAL A 258 3.01 -10.19 15.68
C VAL A 258 2.84 -8.68 15.64
N PHE A 259 2.93 -8.10 14.45
CA PHE A 259 2.83 -6.66 14.25
C PHE A 259 1.67 -6.32 13.34
N VAL A 260 1.00 -5.21 13.63
CA VAL A 260 -0.04 -4.61 12.78
C VAL A 260 0.36 -3.18 12.47
N THR A 261 0.21 -2.78 11.21
CA THR A 261 0.43 -1.40 10.76
C THR A 261 -0.73 -0.93 9.88
N ASP A 262 -0.77 0.37 9.62
CA ASP A 262 -1.70 0.96 8.66
C ASP A 262 -1.31 0.55 7.24
N GLY A 263 -1.97 -0.49 6.72
CA GLY A 263 -1.73 -0.99 5.36
C GLY A 263 -2.18 0.01 4.30
N ASN A 264 -3.27 0.76 4.55
CA ASN A 264 -3.76 1.77 3.63
C ASN A 264 -2.74 2.90 3.44
N ALA A 265 -2.21 3.45 4.53
CA ALA A 265 -1.29 4.58 4.45
C ALA A 265 0.08 4.21 3.88
N TYR A 266 0.60 3.00 4.16
CA TYR A 266 2.01 2.69 3.90
C TYR A 266 2.25 1.57 2.89
N PHE A 267 1.67 0.40 3.05
CA PHE A 267 2.07 -0.79 2.28
C PHE A 267 1.30 -0.95 0.96
N SER A 268 0.06 -0.46 0.88
CA SER A 268 -0.82 -0.65 -0.29
C SER A 268 -0.65 0.41 -1.37
N ARG A 269 0.16 1.43 -1.13
CA ARG A 269 0.33 2.57 -2.06
C ARG A 269 1.73 2.57 -2.64
N PRO A 270 1.90 2.25 -3.94
CA PRO A 270 3.21 2.30 -4.61
C PRO A 270 3.66 3.74 -4.87
N GLY A 271 4.00 4.45 -3.82
CA GLY A 271 4.40 5.85 -3.83
C GLY A 271 5.62 6.12 -2.93
N PRO A 272 5.99 7.39 -2.76
CA PRO A 272 7.18 7.77 -1.99
C PRO A 272 7.18 7.23 -0.55
N ARG A 273 6.00 7.04 0.06
CA ARG A 273 5.87 6.51 1.43
C ARG A 273 6.19 5.01 1.57
N LEU A 274 6.49 4.29 0.48
CA LEU A 274 7.07 2.94 0.60
C LEU A 274 8.44 2.95 1.29
N VAL A 275 9.13 4.08 1.27
CA VAL A 275 10.36 4.24 2.08
C VAL A 275 10.03 4.32 3.58
N ASP A 276 8.91 4.93 3.95
CA ASP A 276 8.40 4.89 5.33
C ASP A 276 8.01 3.47 5.72
N SER A 277 7.38 2.72 4.80
CA SER A 277 7.03 1.29 5.00
C SER A 277 8.28 0.45 5.28
N LEU A 278 9.36 0.69 4.54
CA LEU A 278 10.65 0.03 4.76
C LEU A 278 11.21 0.34 6.15
N GLU A 279 11.17 1.60 6.59
CA GLU A 279 11.64 2.01 7.92
C GLU A 279 10.80 1.40 9.05
N ILE A 280 9.46 1.37 8.88
CA ILE A 280 8.52 0.72 9.82
C ILE A 280 8.87 -0.76 9.98
N LEU A 281 9.02 -1.46 8.84
CA LEU A 281 9.33 -2.88 8.84
C LEU A 281 10.71 -3.17 9.44
N ALA A 282 11.74 -2.39 9.08
CA ALA A 282 13.09 -2.53 9.59
C ALA A 282 13.15 -2.36 11.13
N HIS A 283 12.42 -1.36 11.67
CA HIS A 283 12.30 -1.20 13.12
C HIS A 283 11.58 -2.39 13.78
N ALA A 284 10.48 -2.89 13.20
CA ALA A 284 9.76 -4.04 13.73
C ALA A 284 10.62 -5.31 13.74
N LEU A 285 11.43 -5.52 12.70
CA LEU A 285 12.33 -6.67 12.61
C LEU A 285 13.54 -6.58 13.55
N HIS A 286 14.17 -5.39 13.61
CA HIS A 286 15.45 -5.16 14.28
C HIS A 286 15.49 -3.83 15.07
N PRO A 287 14.69 -3.68 16.15
CA PRO A 287 14.57 -2.41 16.87
C PRO A 287 15.86 -1.91 17.52
N ALA A 288 16.83 -2.80 17.75
CA ALA A 288 18.13 -2.43 18.34
C ALA A 288 19.03 -1.65 17.37
N ILE A 289 18.82 -1.77 16.07
CA ILE A 289 19.69 -1.14 15.05
C ILE A 289 18.94 -0.14 14.15
N HIS A 290 17.63 -0.25 14.07
CA HIS A 290 16.79 0.70 13.36
C HIS A 290 16.03 1.56 14.36
N PRO A 291 16.14 2.90 14.30
CA PRO A 291 15.39 3.79 15.17
C PRO A 291 13.89 3.65 14.88
N PRO A 292 13.02 3.96 15.86
CA PRO A 292 11.59 4.03 15.59
C PRO A 292 11.32 5.13 14.55
N PRO A 293 10.43 4.88 13.59
CA PRO A 293 9.99 5.92 12.66
C PRO A 293 9.32 7.08 13.41
N ASP A 294 9.48 8.30 12.89
CA ASP A 294 8.90 9.50 13.49
C ASP A 294 7.36 9.52 13.42
N GLY A 295 6.72 10.04 14.46
CA GLY A 295 5.26 10.26 14.53
C GLY A 295 4.45 8.96 14.53
N PRO A 296 3.27 8.94 13.87
CA PRO A 296 2.37 7.77 13.85
C PRO A 296 2.87 6.62 12.94
N ARG A 297 3.97 6.82 12.21
CA ARG A 297 4.56 5.85 11.28
C ARG A 297 5.22 4.70 12.04
N ARG A 298 4.43 3.73 12.48
CA ARG A 298 4.95 2.54 13.17
C ARG A 298 4.03 1.35 13.05
N ALA A 299 4.57 0.16 13.26
CA ALA A 299 3.79 -1.02 13.53
C ALA A 299 3.59 -1.16 15.04
N GLY A 300 2.36 -1.39 15.45
CA GLY A 300 2.06 -1.76 16.82
C GLY A 300 2.24 -3.26 17.02
N ARG A 301 2.84 -3.65 18.14
CA ARG A 301 2.98 -5.05 18.54
C ARG A 301 1.71 -5.56 19.20
N ILE A 302 1.29 -6.75 18.80
CA ILE A 302 0.14 -7.44 19.41
C ILE A 302 0.64 -8.37 20.51
N CYS A 303 0.13 -8.19 21.73
CA CYS A 303 0.37 -9.13 22.81
C CYS A 303 -0.56 -10.34 22.66
N SER A 304 0.01 -11.53 22.51
CA SER A 304 -0.74 -12.79 22.34
C SER A 304 -1.71 -13.08 23.49
N ARG A 305 -1.36 -12.68 24.73
CA ARG A 305 -2.22 -12.83 25.91
C ARG A 305 -3.48 -11.96 25.84
N GLN A 306 -3.35 -10.73 25.32
CA GLN A 306 -4.49 -9.81 25.18
C GLN A 306 -5.47 -10.29 24.12
N LEU A 307 -4.98 -10.90 23.03
CA LEU A 307 -5.84 -11.53 22.02
C LEU A 307 -6.64 -12.70 22.59
N ALA A 308 -6.03 -13.56 23.42
CA ALA A 308 -6.72 -14.68 24.06
C ALA A 308 -7.83 -14.21 25.02
N GLU A 309 -7.75 -12.97 25.53
CA GLU A 309 -8.74 -12.34 26.40
C GLU A 309 -9.79 -11.50 25.62
N GLY A 310 -9.79 -11.58 24.29
CA GLY A 310 -10.69 -10.82 23.43
C GLY A 310 -10.39 -9.31 23.35
N ARG A 311 -9.19 -8.91 23.80
CA ARG A 311 -8.73 -7.53 23.78
C ARG A 311 -7.58 -7.37 22.78
N ALA A 312 -7.91 -6.95 21.55
CA ALA A 312 -6.91 -6.55 20.57
C ALA A 312 -6.45 -5.12 20.90
N ALA A 313 -5.31 -4.98 21.58
CA ALA A 313 -4.70 -3.68 21.85
C ALA A 313 -3.25 -3.67 21.35
N LEU A 314 -2.83 -2.53 20.78
CA LEU A 314 -1.46 -2.29 20.38
C LEU A 314 -0.62 -1.85 21.59
N GLN A 315 0.62 -2.34 21.63
CA GLN A 315 1.69 -1.85 22.50
C GLN A 315 2.71 -1.06 21.71
#